data_ee18c118d755e68985ada46e394e2a0a
#
_entry.id   ee18c118d755e68985ada46e394e2a0a
#
_cell.length_a   1.000
_cell.length_b   1.000
_cell.length_c   1.000
_cell.angle_alpha   90.00
_cell.angle_beta   90.00
_cell.angle_gamma   90.00
#
_symmetry.space_group_name_H-M   'P 1'
#
loop_
_entity.id
_entity.type
_entity.pdbx_description
1 polymer ?
#
loop_
_entity_poly.entity_id
_entity_poly.type
_entity_poly.pdbx_seq_one_letter_code
_entity_poly.pdbx_strand_id
1 'polypeptide(L)'
;GGNDEREQTLNQLLAEIDGFDSSKGVVILAATNRPEILDKALLRAGRFDRCIIVDRPNLAGRYQTLRVHTKNIKLAEDVDLHKIAQATAGAVGADLANLVNEAALRAVRMGRKAVNQQDLLVSFETVIAGTEKKGTVLTDMEKRIVSYHEVGHALVAALQKHTQPVSKITIVPHTSGALGYTMQTPEEEKYLSSREELIVELQTLL
;
A
#
# COMPACT_ATOMS: atom_id res chain seq x y z
N GLY A 1 -8.67 -24.71 26.66
CA GLY A 1 -7.24 -24.41 26.86
C GLY A 1 -6.74 -23.07 26.33
N GLY A 2 -7.11 -22.65 25.12
CA GLY A 2 -6.51 -21.44 24.53
C GLY A 2 -7.10 -20.09 25.04
N ASN A 3 -8.26 -20.09 25.62
CA ASN A 3 -8.86 -18.86 26.20
C ASN A 3 -8.28 -18.58 27.59
N ASP A 4 -8.03 -19.60 28.39
CA ASP A 4 -7.50 -19.47 29.75
C ASP A 4 -6.08 -18.88 29.75
N GLU A 5 -5.22 -19.31 28.80
CA GLU A 5 -3.86 -18.78 28.65
C GLU A 5 -3.87 -17.29 28.23
N ARG A 6 -4.79 -16.92 27.32
CA ARG A 6 -4.95 -15.51 26.90
C ARG A 6 -5.45 -14.64 28.04
N GLU A 7 -6.42 -15.11 28.80
CA GLU A 7 -6.95 -14.39 29.95
C GLU A 7 -5.90 -14.23 31.06
N GLN A 8 -5.12 -15.28 31.31
CA GLN A 8 -4.02 -15.22 32.27
C GLN A 8 -2.94 -14.21 31.83
N THR A 9 -2.54 -14.23 30.55
CA THR A 9 -1.57 -13.28 30.00
C THR A 9 -2.08 -11.84 30.08
N LEU A 10 -3.35 -11.62 29.75
CA LEU A 10 -3.98 -10.30 29.87
C LEU A 10 -3.98 -9.81 31.31
N ASN A 11 -4.39 -10.65 32.26
CA ASN A 11 -4.43 -10.29 33.67
C ASN A 11 -3.04 -9.96 34.22
N GLN A 12 -2.02 -10.71 33.81
CA GLN A 12 -0.63 -10.43 34.16
C GLN A 12 -0.18 -9.08 33.58
N LEU A 13 -0.46 -8.79 32.31
CA LEU A 13 -0.14 -7.52 31.69
C LEU A 13 -0.83 -6.35 32.39
N LEU A 14 -2.10 -6.50 32.77
CA LEU A 14 -2.85 -5.48 33.50
C LEU A 14 -2.23 -5.23 34.90
N ALA A 15 -1.83 -6.28 35.61
CA ALA A 15 -1.17 -6.16 36.89
C ALA A 15 0.19 -5.44 36.80
N GLU A 16 0.98 -5.73 35.79
CA GLU A 16 2.26 -5.06 35.54
C GLU A 16 2.08 -3.58 35.18
N ILE A 17 1.08 -3.25 34.34
CA ILE A 17 0.78 -1.86 34.00
C ILE A 17 0.28 -1.08 35.22
N ASP A 18 -0.61 -1.66 36.02
CA ASP A 18 -1.14 -1.02 37.22
C ASP A 18 -0.08 -0.84 38.34
N GLY A 19 0.91 -1.73 38.38
CA GLY A 19 2.06 -1.64 39.26
C GLY A 19 3.15 -0.67 38.82
N PHE A 20 2.97 -0.03 37.68
CA PHE A 20 4.01 0.80 37.07
C PHE A 20 4.11 2.17 37.76
N ASP A 21 5.30 2.52 38.21
CA ASP A 21 5.55 3.81 38.86
C ASP A 21 5.78 4.92 37.82
N SER A 22 4.73 5.68 37.51
CA SER A 22 4.76 6.79 36.56
C SER A 22 5.72 7.92 36.98
N SER A 23 6.15 7.99 38.24
CA SER A 23 7.10 9.02 38.73
C SER A 23 8.51 8.82 38.16
N LYS A 24 8.82 7.63 37.64
CA LYS A 24 10.10 7.30 37.02
C LYS A 24 10.28 7.78 35.59
N GLY A 25 9.27 8.49 35.03
CA GLY A 25 9.35 9.09 33.70
C GLY A 25 9.33 8.08 32.54
N VAL A 26 8.82 6.85 32.77
CA VAL A 26 8.65 5.84 31.72
C VAL A 26 7.27 5.96 31.10
N VAL A 27 7.21 5.84 29.79
CA VAL A 27 5.97 5.85 29.01
C VAL A 27 5.83 4.50 28.30
N ILE A 28 4.66 3.88 28.45
CA ILE A 28 4.34 2.63 27.76
C ILE A 28 3.65 2.96 26.44
N LEU A 29 4.16 2.45 25.33
CA LEU A 29 3.58 2.58 24.00
C LEU A 29 3.19 1.21 23.48
N ALA A 30 1.99 1.10 22.92
CA ALA A 30 1.53 -0.08 22.19
C ALA A 30 1.02 0.32 20.81
N ALA A 31 1.10 -0.59 19.85
CA ALA A 31 0.57 -0.40 18.52
C ALA A 31 -0.22 -1.64 18.08
N THR A 32 -1.32 -1.42 17.38
CA THR A 32 -2.14 -2.49 16.82
C THR A 32 -2.81 -2.04 15.54
N ASN A 33 -3.00 -2.96 14.61
CA ASN A 33 -3.82 -2.75 13.41
C ASN A 33 -5.30 -3.11 13.66
N ARG A 34 -5.62 -3.64 14.85
CA ARG A 34 -6.96 -4.14 15.21
C ARG A 34 -7.36 -3.65 16.59
N PRO A 35 -7.65 -2.35 16.73
CA PRO A 35 -8.04 -1.79 18.03
C PRO A 35 -9.35 -2.37 18.55
N GLU A 36 -10.23 -2.84 17.66
CA GLU A 36 -11.54 -3.42 17.98
C GLU A 36 -11.49 -4.72 18.78
N ILE A 37 -10.37 -5.45 18.72
CA ILE A 37 -10.19 -6.71 19.46
C ILE A 37 -9.52 -6.53 20.82
N LEU A 38 -9.07 -5.31 21.14
CA LEU A 38 -8.44 -5.05 22.42
C LEU A 38 -9.48 -5.12 23.55
N ASP A 39 -9.07 -5.73 24.68
CA ASP A 39 -9.90 -5.72 25.88
C ASP A 39 -10.06 -4.29 26.37
N LYS A 40 -11.30 -3.91 26.72
CA LYS A 40 -11.63 -2.58 27.22
C LYS A 40 -10.90 -2.23 28.53
N ALA A 41 -10.48 -3.23 29.28
CA ALA A 41 -9.68 -3.04 30.49
C ALA A 41 -8.32 -2.40 30.20
N LEU A 42 -7.72 -2.67 29.03
CA LEU A 42 -6.46 -2.07 28.60
C LEU A 42 -6.60 -0.57 28.30
N LEU A 43 -7.78 -0.13 27.88
CA LEU A 43 -8.05 1.26 27.43
C LEU A 43 -8.56 2.17 28.54
N ARG A 44 -8.56 1.70 29.81
CA ARG A 44 -8.98 2.51 30.96
C ARG A 44 -7.92 3.55 31.36
N ALA A 45 -8.37 4.60 32.04
CA ALA A 45 -7.50 5.63 32.63
C ALA A 45 -6.38 4.99 33.49
N GLY A 46 -5.16 5.49 33.35
CA GLY A 46 -3.96 4.95 34.03
C GLY A 46 -3.30 3.79 33.31
N ARG A 47 -3.83 3.34 32.17
CA ARG A 47 -3.26 2.31 31.29
C ARG A 47 -3.01 2.90 29.90
N PHE A 48 -3.51 2.29 28.82
CA PHE A 48 -3.47 2.90 27.48
C PHE A 48 -4.64 3.88 27.31
N ASP A 49 -4.58 4.96 28.03
CA ASP A 49 -5.66 5.97 28.10
C ASP A 49 -5.65 6.95 26.92
N ARG A 50 -4.58 6.95 26.12
CA ARG A 50 -4.48 7.78 24.92
C ARG A 50 -4.39 6.90 23.69
N CYS A 51 -5.40 7.00 22.84
CA CYS A 51 -5.40 6.35 21.53
C CYS A 51 -5.08 7.41 20.46
N ILE A 52 -4.05 7.13 19.68
CA ILE A 52 -3.67 7.96 18.54
C ILE A 52 -3.92 7.15 17.28
N ILE A 53 -4.82 7.63 16.45
CA ILE A 53 -5.11 7.02 15.15
C ILE A 53 -4.03 7.48 14.17
N VAL A 54 -3.35 6.53 13.55
CA VAL A 54 -2.38 6.77 12.48
C VAL A 54 -3.05 6.40 11.15
N ASP A 55 -3.60 7.41 10.49
CA ASP A 55 -4.26 7.25 9.20
C ASP A 55 -3.28 6.97 8.06
N ARG A 56 -3.83 6.54 6.92
CA ARG A 56 -3.05 6.43 5.69
C ARG A 56 -2.52 7.81 5.30
N PRO A 57 -1.25 7.91 4.85
CA PRO A 57 -0.68 9.19 4.46
C PRO A 57 -1.36 9.73 3.21
N ASN A 58 -1.68 11.03 3.22
CA ASN A 58 -2.07 11.78 2.03
C ASN A 58 -0.87 11.99 1.10
N LEU A 59 -1.05 12.64 -0.05
CA LEU A 59 0.02 12.88 -1.03
C LEU A 59 1.28 13.49 -0.39
N ALA A 60 1.11 14.55 0.42
CA ALA A 60 2.23 15.20 1.11
C ALA A 60 2.92 14.26 2.10
N GLY A 61 2.15 13.47 2.85
CA GLY A 61 2.65 12.46 3.77
C GLY A 61 3.42 11.35 3.05
N ARG A 62 2.92 10.86 1.91
CA ARG A 62 3.63 9.87 1.10
C ARG A 62 4.94 10.41 0.55
N TYR A 63 4.94 11.65 0.06
CA TYR A 63 6.15 12.30 -0.38
C TYR A 63 7.21 12.40 0.73
N GLN A 64 6.80 12.83 1.94
CA GLN A 64 7.71 12.88 3.09
C GLN A 64 8.21 11.48 3.50
N THR A 65 7.34 10.48 3.49
CA THR A 65 7.70 9.09 3.78
C THR A 65 8.72 8.56 2.78
N LEU A 66 8.51 8.80 1.48
CA LEU A 66 9.48 8.44 0.44
C LEU A 66 10.83 9.15 0.66
N ARG A 67 10.83 10.42 1.01
CA ARG A 67 12.07 11.15 1.35
C ARG A 67 12.83 10.53 2.52
N VAL A 68 12.12 10.07 3.55
CA VAL A 68 12.74 9.39 4.70
C VAL A 68 13.39 8.09 4.27
N HIS A 69 12.67 7.24 3.51
CA HIS A 69 13.17 5.94 3.10
C HIS A 69 14.28 6.02 2.03
N THR A 70 14.31 7.07 1.23
CA THR A 70 15.36 7.27 0.21
C THR A 70 16.59 7.99 0.73
N LYS A 71 16.60 8.48 1.97
CA LYS A 71 17.71 9.27 2.54
C LYS A 71 19.09 8.61 2.43
N ASN A 72 19.13 7.29 2.58
CA ASN A 72 20.38 6.51 2.55
C ASN A 72 20.58 5.76 1.22
N ILE A 73 19.80 6.08 0.21
CA ILE A 73 19.84 5.42 -1.11
C ILE A 73 20.30 6.45 -2.15
N LYS A 74 21.23 6.06 -3.00
CA LYS A 74 21.66 6.91 -4.10
C LYS A 74 20.60 6.94 -5.19
N LEU A 75 19.98 8.09 -5.39
CA LEU A 75 19.02 8.35 -6.45
C LEU A 75 19.72 8.91 -7.68
N ALA A 76 19.23 8.58 -8.86
CA ALA A 76 19.64 9.19 -10.12
C ALA A 76 18.95 10.58 -10.28
N GLU A 77 19.45 11.39 -11.20
CA GLU A 77 18.97 12.76 -11.42
C GLU A 77 17.54 12.83 -12.00
N ASP A 78 17.10 11.75 -12.62
CA ASP A 78 15.76 11.64 -13.21
C ASP A 78 14.64 11.36 -12.19
N VAL A 79 14.99 11.14 -10.90
CA VAL A 79 14.01 10.74 -9.88
C VAL A 79 13.20 11.92 -9.38
N ASP A 80 11.92 11.85 -9.64
CA ASP A 80 10.88 12.74 -9.11
C ASP A 80 10.02 11.99 -8.08
N LEU A 81 10.34 12.16 -6.80
CA LEU A 81 9.60 11.54 -5.69
C LEU A 81 8.16 12.04 -5.59
N HIS A 82 7.85 13.24 -6.12
CA HIS A 82 6.49 13.77 -6.11
C HIS A 82 5.59 12.96 -7.05
N LYS A 83 6.08 12.64 -8.25
CA LYS A 83 5.38 11.74 -9.19
C LYS A 83 5.18 10.35 -8.62
N ILE A 84 6.18 9.82 -7.89
CA ILE A 84 6.02 8.53 -7.19
C ILE A 84 4.94 8.63 -6.12
N ALA A 85 4.93 9.70 -5.32
CA ALA A 85 3.89 9.91 -4.31
C ALA A 85 2.47 10.01 -4.92
N GLN A 86 2.33 10.62 -6.11
CA GLN A 86 1.07 10.64 -6.86
C GLN A 86 0.69 9.23 -7.32
N ALA A 87 1.61 8.51 -7.95
CA ALA A 87 1.37 7.16 -8.45
C ALA A 87 1.01 6.15 -7.34
N THR A 88 1.45 6.40 -6.10
CA THR A 88 1.25 5.51 -4.94
C THR A 88 0.04 5.88 -4.09
N ALA A 89 -1.03 6.40 -4.69
CA ALA A 89 -2.27 6.71 -3.97
C ALA A 89 -2.79 5.48 -3.19
N GLY A 90 -3.18 5.67 -1.92
CA GLY A 90 -3.66 4.62 -1.03
C GLY A 90 -2.57 3.77 -0.37
N ALA A 91 -1.29 3.89 -0.77
CA ALA A 91 -0.19 3.17 -0.14
C ALA A 91 0.05 3.64 1.30
N VAL A 92 0.38 2.69 2.17
CA VAL A 92 0.79 2.97 3.56
C VAL A 92 2.31 3.06 3.68
N GLY A 93 2.81 3.51 4.84
CA GLY A 93 4.24 3.68 5.07
C GLY A 93 5.07 2.42 4.82
N ALA A 94 4.55 1.25 5.17
CA ALA A 94 5.20 -0.04 4.93
C ALA A 94 5.32 -0.37 3.44
N ASP A 95 4.29 -0.06 2.64
CA ASP A 95 4.31 -0.27 1.19
C ASP A 95 5.37 0.62 0.53
N LEU A 96 5.45 1.89 0.96
CA LEU A 96 6.44 2.85 0.46
C LEU A 96 7.87 2.46 0.84
N ALA A 97 8.09 1.92 2.05
CA ALA A 97 9.38 1.39 2.47
C ALA A 97 9.79 0.19 1.61
N ASN A 98 8.85 -0.75 1.38
CA ASN A 98 9.07 -1.92 0.56
C ASN A 98 9.34 -1.54 -0.91
N LEU A 99 8.57 -0.59 -1.46
CA LEU A 99 8.78 -0.04 -2.79
C LEU A 99 10.22 0.47 -2.98
N VAL A 100 10.71 1.27 -2.03
CA VAL A 100 12.07 1.84 -2.10
C VAL A 100 13.13 0.74 -2.00
N ASN A 101 12.92 -0.26 -1.16
CA ASN A 101 13.80 -1.42 -1.03
C ASN A 101 13.85 -2.25 -2.33
N GLU A 102 12.69 -2.57 -2.91
CA GLU A 102 12.61 -3.29 -4.19
C GLU A 102 13.24 -2.51 -5.34
N ALA A 103 13.07 -1.19 -5.37
CA ALA A 103 13.71 -0.34 -6.37
C ALA A 103 15.25 -0.38 -6.26
N ALA A 104 15.78 -0.37 -5.04
CA ALA A 104 17.21 -0.51 -4.80
C ALA A 104 17.74 -1.88 -5.25
N LEU A 105 17.02 -2.96 -4.91
CA LEU A 105 17.35 -4.32 -5.37
C LEU A 105 17.30 -4.44 -6.89
N ARG A 106 16.30 -3.82 -7.53
CA ARG A 106 16.18 -3.78 -8.99
C ARG A 106 17.37 -3.04 -9.62
N ALA A 107 17.76 -1.89 -9.11
CA ALA A 107 18.90 -1.14 -9.61
C ALA A 107 20.19 -1.99 -9.58
N VAL A 108 20.43 -2.71 -8.47
CA VAL A 108 21.57 -3.62 -8.32
C VAL A 108 21.50 -4.79 -9.33
N ARG A 109 20.34 -5.42 -9.48
CA ARG A 109 20.14 -6.50 -10.48
C ARG A 109 20.41 -6.05 -11.91
N MET A 110 20.16 -4.77 -12.21
CA MET A 110 20.46 -4.14 -13.50
C MET A 110 21.90 -3.57 -13.60
N GLY A 111 22.77 -3.86 -12.64
CA GLY A 111 24.16 -3.43 -12.61
C GLY A 111 24.37 -1.92 -12.35
N ARG A 112 23.34 -1.21 -11.84
CA ARG A 112 23.39 0.22 -11.59
C ARG A 112 23.74 0.52 -10.14
N LYS A 113 24.38 1.68 -9.90
CA LYS A 113 24.78 2.16 -8.56
C LYS A 113 23.80 3.19 -7.98
N ALA A 114 22.76 3.54 -8.73
CA ALA A 114 21.75 4.50 -8.34
C ALA A 114 20.37 4.03 -8.82
N VAL A 115 19.35 4.33 -8.02
CA VAL A 115 17.94 4.05 -8.33
C VAL A 115 17.44 5.15 -9.26
N ASN A 116 16.82 4.80 -10.37
CA ASN A 116 16.19 5.73 -11.29
C ASN A 116 14.66 5.73 -11.14
N GLN A 117 13.98 6.65 -11.83
CA GLN A 117 12.52 6.78 -11.79
C GLN A 117 11.80 5.49 -12.16
N GLN A 118 12.30 4.79 -13.21
CA GLN A 118 11.70 3.53 -13.68
C GLN A 118 11.80 2.39 -12.66
N ASP A 119 12.88 2.37 -11.85
CA ASP A 119 12.98 1.37 -10.78
C ASP A 119 11.89 1.53 -9.75
N LEU A 120 11.60 2.76 -9.35
CA LEU A 120 10.55 3.06 -8.39
C LEU A 120 9.15 2.71 -8.95
N LEU A 121 8.87 3.07 -10.21
CA LEU A 121 7.59 2.76 -10.84
C LEU A 121 7.36 1.25 -10.98
N VAL A 122 8.35 0.50 -11.49
CA VAL A 122 8.23 -0.96 -11.66
C VAL A 122 8.15 -1.66 -10.30
N SER A 123 8.87 -1.17 -9.29
CA SER A 123 8.80 -1.75 -7.95
C SER A 123 7.46 -1.49 -7.28
N PHE A 124 6.83 -0.34 -7.53
CA PHE A 124 5.48 -0.07 -7.08
C PHE A 124 4.47 -1.07 -7.67
N GLU A 125 4.57 -1.33 -8.97
CA GLU A 125 3.74 -2.36 -9.62
C GLU A 125 3.95 -3.74 -8.99
N THR A 126 5.21 -4.09 -8.71
CA THR A 126 5.55 -5.37 -8.06
C THR A 126 4.96 -5.47 -6.65
N VAL A 127 4.94 -4.38 -5.90
CA VAL A 127 4.37 -4.34 -4.53
C VAL A 127 2.86 -4.49 -4.56
N ILE A 128 2.17 -3.86 -5.53
CA ILE A 128 0.70 -3.91 -5.63
C ILE A 128 0.22 -5.19 -6.33
N ALA A 129 0.73 -5.48 -7.52
CA ALA A 129 0.26 -6.58 -8.36
C ALA A 129 0.98 -7.91 -8.07
N GLY A 130 2.03 -7.88 -7.26
CA GLY A 130 2.94 -9.01 -7.08
C GLY A 130 3.98 -9.10 -8.21
N THR A 131 4.87 -10.06 -8.10
CA THR A 131 5.90 -10.30 -9.12
C THR A 131 5.30 -10.99 -10.35
N GLU A 132 5.89 -10.74 -11.52
CA GLU A 132 5.55 -11.46 -12.75
C GLU A 132 5.77 -12.96 -12.59
N LYS A 133 4.81 -13.76 -13.02
CA LYS A 133 4.95 -15.23 -13.05
C LYS A 133 5.77 -15.67 -14.27
N LYS A 134 7.04 -15.92 -14.07
CA LYS A 134 7.94 -16.38 -15.14
C LYS A 134 7.62 -17.77 -15.72
N GLY A 135 6.81 -18.57 -15.03
CA GLY A 135 6.48 -19.95 -15.43
C GLY A 135 5.09 -20.11 -16.05
N THR A 136 4.25 -19.10 -16.06
CA THR A 136 2.91 -19.18 -16.65
C THR A 136 2.97 -18.71 -18.11
N VAL A 137 2.87 -19.67 -19.02
CA VAL A 137 2.78 -19.39 -20.46
C VAL A 137 1.32 -19.44 -20.85
N LEU A 138 0.72 -18.29 -21.11
CA LEU A 138 -0.62 -18.20 -21.69
C LEU A 138 -0.58 -18.67 -23.14
N THR A 139 -1.57 -19.45 -23.54
CA THR A 139 -1.79 -19.80 -24.96
C THR A 139 -2.14 -18.53 -25.73
N ASP A 140 -1.99 -18.54 -27.05
CA ASP A 140 -2.33 -17.37 -27.87
C ASP A 140 -3.82 -17.01 -27.80
N MET A 141 -4.69 -18.01 -27.58
CA MET A 141 -6.11 -17.78 -27.34
C MET A 141 -6.35 -17.09 -25.99
N GLU A 142 -5.73 -17.54 -24.93
CA GLU A 142 -5.84 -16.91 -23.60
C GLU A 142 -5.28 -15.48 -23.61
N LYS A 143 -4.11 -15.24 -24.22
CA LYS A 143 -3.56 -13.90 -24.41
C LYS A 143 -4.55 -12.98 -25.12
N ARG A 144 -5.22 -13.48 -26.17
CA ARG A 144 -6.22 -12.72 -26.90
C ARG A 144 -7.44 -12.39 -26.05
N ILE A 145 -7.94 -13.35 -25.27
CA ILE A 145 -9.08 -13.14 -24.36
C ILE A 145 -8.73 -12.09 -23.31
N VAL A 146 -7.59 -12.25 -22.62
CA VAL A 146 -7.13 -11.29 -21.61
C VAL A 146 -6.91 -9.91 -22.23
N SER A 147 -6.33 -9.83 -23.43
CA SER A 147 -6.13 -8.55 -24.12
C SER A 147 -7.44 -7.82 -24.39
N TYR A 148 -8.45 -8.53 -24.89
CA TYR A 148 -9.78 -7.91 -25.11
C TYR A 148 -10.41 -7.45 -23.81
N HIS A 149 -10.27 -8.22 -22.75
CA HIS A 149 -10.80 -7.89 -21.42
C HIS A 149 -10.16 -6.60 -20.87
N GLU A 150 -8.82 -6.57 -20.79
CA GLU A 150 -8.09 -5.42 -20.24
C GLU A 150 -8.21 -4.17 -21.11
N VAL A 151 -8.19 -4.33 -22.44
CA VAL A 151 -8.43 -3.19 -23.36
C VAL A 151 -9.88 -2.71 -23.26
N GLY A 152 -10.82 -3.61 -23.00
CA GLY A 152 -12.22 -3.24 -22.75
C GLY A 152 -12.34 -2.29 -21.55
N HIS A 153 -11.80 -2.68 -20.40
CA HIS A 153 -11.76 -1.82 -19.21
C HIS A 153 -11.07 -0.48 -19.48
N ALA A 154 -9.92 -0.52 -20.13
CA ALA A 154 -9.16 0.69 -20.45
C ALA A 154 -9.94 1.64 -21.40
N LEU A 155 -10.61 1.09 -22.41
CA LEU A 155 -11.38 1.85 -23.39
C LEU A 155 -12.61 2.49 -22.72
N VAL A 156 -13.35 1.71 -21.93
CA VAL A 156 -14.48 2.22 -21.17
C VAL A 156 -14.04 3.34 -20.23
N ALA A 157 -12.97 3.14 -19.48
CA ALA A 157 -12.41 4.17 -18.62
C ALA A 157 -12.00 5.43 -19.41
N ALA A 158 -11.27 5.30 -20.51
CA ALA A 158 -10.75 6.42 -21.28
C ALA A 158 -11.85 7.26 -21.98
N LEU A 159 -12.99 6.64 -22.31
CA LEU A 159 -14.10 7.32 -23.00
C LEU A 159 -15.12 7.95 -22.04
N GLN A 160 -15.05 7.64 -20.77
CA GLN A 160 -15.96 8.19 -19.76
C GLN A 160 -15.45 9.51 -19.19
N LYS A 161 -16.40 10.37 -18.77
CA LYS A 161 -16.11 11.55 -17.94
C LYS A 161 -16.03 11.09 -16.48
N HIS A 162 -15.27 11.81 -15.66
CA HIS A 162 -15.13 11.53 -14.22
C HIS A 162 -14.47 10.20 -13.87
N THR A 163 -13.67 9.64 -14.77
CA THR A 163 -12.83 8.47 -14.51
C THR A 163 -11.39 8.89 -14.22
N GLN A 164 -10.65 7.99 -13.60
CA GLN A 164 -9.23 8.17 -13.39
C GLN A 164 -8.46 7.79 -14.66
N PRO A 165 -7.38 8.50 -15.02
CA PRO A 165 -6.62 8.19 -16.22
C PRO A 165 -6.00 6.79 -16.15
N VAL A 166 -6.10 6.09 -17.28
CA VAL A 166 -5.45 4.79 -17.45
C VAL A 166 -3.95 5.02 -17.59
N SER A 167 -3.18 4.50 -16.64
CA SER A 167 -1.72 4.65 -16.63
C SER A 167 -0.99 3.46 -17.23
N LYS A 168 -1.59 2.26 -17.18
CA LYS A 168 -0.99 1.04 -17.71
C LYS A 168 -2.04 -0.03 -18.02
N ILE A 169 -1.76 -0.81 -19.07
CA ILE A 169 -2.46 -2.05 -19.40
C ILE A 169 -1.40 -3.15 -19.53
N THR A 170 -1.64 -4.32 -18.97
CA THR A 170 -0.74 -5.47 -19.11
C THR A 170 -1.54 -6.77 -19.20
N ILE A 171 -1.01 -7.72 -19.95
CA ILE A 171 -1.49 -9.11 -20.05
C ILE A 171 -0.48 -10.11 -19.47
N VAL A 172 0.48 -9.61 -18.72
CA VAL A 172 1.49 -10.45 -18.06
C VAL A 172 0.91 -10.97 -16.76
N PRO A 173 0.89 -12.30 -16.54
CA PRO A 173 0.39 -12.88 -15.29
C PRO A 173 1.25 -12.49 -14.08
N HIS A 174 0.59 -12.17 -12.97
CA HIS A 174 1.25 -11.79 -11.72
C HIS A 174 0.93 -12.78 -10.58
N THR A 175 1.75 -12.77 -9.54
CA THR A 175 1.61 -13.70 -8.39
C THR A 175 0.36 -13.46 -7.56
N SER A 176 -0.28 -12.31 -7.67
CA SER A 176 -1.60 -12.01 -7.08
C SER A 176 -2.75 -12.85 -7.65
N GLY A 177 -2.49 -13.58 -8.75
CA GLY A 177 -3.51 -14.39 -9.45
C GLY A 177 -4.09 -13.73 -10.70
N ALA A 178 -3.83 -12.44 -10.92
CA ALA A 178 -4.26 -11.73 -12.11
C ALA A 178 -3.51 -12.24 -13.35
N LEU A 179 -4.24 -12.46 -14.45
CA LEU A 179 -3.68 -12.82 -15.76
C LEU A 179 -3.29 -11.58 -16.57
N GLY A 180 -3.85 -10.43 -16.20
CA GLY A 180 -3.56 -9.10 -16.70
C GLY A 180 -4.14 -8.08 -15.72
N TYR A 181 -3.94 -6.80 -15.95
CA TYR A 181 -4.63 -5.72 -15.25
C TYR A 181 -4.58 -4.40 -16.02
N THR A 182 -5.59 -3.59 -15.79
CA THR A 182 -5.64 -2.18 -16.20
C THR A 182 -5.45 -1.32 -14.96
N MET A 183 -4.39 -0.51 -14.94
CA MET A 183 -4.09 0.39 -13.83
C MET A 183 -4.58 1.78 -14.12
N GLN A 184 -5.34 2.32 -13.20
CA GLN A 184 -5.76 3.72 -13.18
C GLN A 184 -5.07 4.43 -12.02
N THR A 185 -4.56 5.63 -12.27
CA THR A 185 -3.87 6.42 -11.24
C THR A 185 -4.68 7.69 -10.99
N PRO A 186 -5.16 7.92 -9.75
CA PRO A 186 -5.90 9.13 -9.42
C PRO A 186 -5.00 10.37 -9.59
N GLU A 187 -5.52 11.40 -10.26
CA GLU A 187 -4.85 12.69 -10.33
C GLU A 187 -4.96 13.47 -9.02
N GLU A 188 -6.07 13.27 -8.30
CA GLU A 188 -6.36 13.94 -7.04
C GLU A 188 -6.80 12.93 -5.99
N GLU A 189 -6.47 13.18 -4.72
CA GLU A 189 -7.00 12.42 -3.61
C GLU A 189 -8.40 12.90 -3.26
N LYS A 190 -9.39 12.01 -3.42
CA LYS A 190 -10.78 12.26 -3.04
C LYS A 190 -11.19 11.32 -1.90
N TYR A 191 -11.89 11.89 -0.93
CA TYR A 191 -12.46 11.12 0.19
C TYR A 191 -13.93 10.75 -0.03
N LEU A 192 -14.58 11.41 -0.99
CA LEU A 192 -15.97 11.20 -1.32
C LEU A 192 -16.11 11.04 -2.84
N SER A 193 -16.99 10.12 -3.26
CA SER A 193 -17.35 9.94 -4.66
C SER A 193 -18.77 10.44 -4.90
N SER A 194 -18.96 11.13 -6.00
CA SER A 194 -20.30 11.51 -6.46
C SER A 194 -21.05 10.27 -6.98
N ARG A 195 -22.37 10.38 -7.12
CA ARG A 195 -23.18 9.32 -7.71
C ARG A 195 -22.73 9.00 -9.15
N GLU A 196 -22.39 10.01 -9.91
CA GLU A 196 -21.89 9.89 -11.29
C GLU A 196 -20.56 9.14 -11.33
N GLU A 197 -19.60 9.44 -10.44
CA GLU A 197 -18.31 8.74 -10.33
C GLU A 197 -18.52 7.26 -9.99
N LEU A 198 -19.40 6.93 -9.05
CA LEU A 198 -19.71 5.54 -8.69
C LEU A 198 -20.34 4.76 -9.85
N ILE A 199 -21.20 5.39 -10.66
CA ILE A 199 -21.79 4.77 -11.85
C ILE A 199 -20.69 4.49 -12.89
N VAL A 200 -19.80 5.46 -13.11
CA VAL A 200 -18.68 5.30 -14.06
C VAL A 200 -17.73 4.20 -13.59
N GLU A 201 -17.44 4.10 -12.29
CA GLU A 201 -16.63 3.03 -11.73
C GLU A 201 -17.27 1.66 -11.98
N LEU A 202 -18.57 1.52 -11.73
CA LEU A 202 -19.32 0.28 -12.04
C LEU A 202 -19.28 -0.05 -13.53
N GLN A 203 -19.43 0.92 -14.42
CA GLN A 203 -19.37 0.71 -15.87
C GLN A 203 -17.98 0.29 -16.35
N THR A 204 -16.93 0.73 -15.65
CA THR A 204 -15.55 0.35 -15.96
C THR A 204 -15.21 -1.06 -15.45
N LEU A 205 -15.86 -1.52 -14.37
CA LEU A 205 -15.63 -2.83 -13.78
C LEU A 205 -16.40 -3.96 -14.51
N LEU A 206 -17.48 -3.65 -15.21
CA LEU A 206 -18.31 -4.60 -15.97
C LEU A 206 -17.74 -4.85 -17.37
#